data_096c88abbb28cb380821c63e91c264c1
#
_entry.id   096c88abbb28cb380821c63e91c264c1
#
_cell.length_a   1.000
_cell.length_b   1.000
_cell.length_c   1.000
_cell.angle_alpha   90.00
_cell.angle_beta   90.00
_cell.angle_gamma   90.00
#
_symmetry.space_group_name_H-M   'P 1'
#
loop_
_entity.id
_entity.type
_entity.pdbx_description
1 polymer ?
#
loop_
_entity_poly.entity_id
_entity_poly.type
_entity_poly.pdbx_seq_one_letter_code
_entity_poly.pdbx_strand_id
1 'polypeptide(L)'
;MNNTNCKHDETPLVDNGYFTAVTTAIRSEARRLLESGEVAAVIGYKAGRRKGSAQPVIISDASQTELLLFSPASVNNLSLYLTKAKKEVSKKGKLAIVAKGCDLKALAGLMGESQLKRENLYIIGISCAGVHGGNVRPSEALSAATIARKCRECSVHSPEGTDFIAGTLPKLEQLSALESEELAKLEAMTPQERWAFWKEHFSRCIRCMACRQVCPFCYCEQCLCDRNRPQGVETTPRPAGNMGWHIVRAMHLAGRCAGCAECERSCPMDIPLNLLNRKMAQELKELYGQEAGMQPQEKGPLTQYREDDDQSFIK
;
A
#
# COMPACT_ATOMS: atom_id res chain seq x y z
N MET A 1 15.23 -32.72 -2.69
CA MET A 1 15.24 -33.07 -1.24
C MET A 1 16.46 -32.38 -0.65
N ASN A 2 16.30 -31.23 -0.04
CA ASN A 2 17.15 -30.70 1.02
C ASN A 2 16.37 -29.54 1.62
N ASN A 3 15.66 -29.89 2.69
CA ASN A 3 14.86 -29.00 3.50
C ASN A 3 15.84 -28.25 4.41
N THR A 4 16.41 -27.15 3.96
CA THR A 4 17.08 -26.20 4.85
C THR A 4 16.00 -25.50 5.65
N ASN A 5 15.72 -26.03 6.82
CA ASN A 5 14.93 -25.42 7.87
C ASN A 5 15.62 -24.11 8.30
N CYS A 6 15.36 -23.01 7.60
CA CYS A 6 15.52 -21.69 8.16
C CYS A 6 14.48 -21.61 9.29
N LYS A 7 14.92 -21.83 10.52
CA LYS A 7 14.15 -21.44 11.71
C LYS A 7 13.96 -19.92 11.60
N HIS A 8 12.81 -19.49 11.09
CA HIS A 8 12.43 -18.09 11.14
C HIS A 8 12.36 -17.70 12.61
N ASP A 9 13.08 -16.64 12.95
CA ASP A 9 13.12 -16.11 14.31
C ASP A 9 11.69 -15.70 14.72
N GLU A 10 11.12 -16.38 15.71
CA GLU A 10 9.80 -16.11 16.27
C GLU A 10 9.83 -15.00 17.32
N THR A 11 10.99 -14.43 17.62
CA THR A 11 11.14 -13.34 18.57
C THR A 11 10.25 -12.17 18.15
N PRO A 12 9.41 -11.63 19.05
CA PRO A 12 8.58 -10.48 18.72
C PRO A 12 9.44 -9.27 18.35
N LEU A 13 9.10 -8.62 17.23
CA LEU A 13 9.76 -7.38 16.77
C LEU A 13 9.47 -6.19 17.69
N VAL A 14 8.30 -6.22 18.33
CA VAL A 14 7.88 -5.25 19.35
C VAL A 14 7.08 -5.98 20.42
N ASP A 15 7.08 -5.46 21.63
CA ASP A 15 6.27 -5.99 22.71
C ASP A 15 4.78 -5.65 22.53
N ASN A 16 3.91 -6.33 23.29
CA ASN A 16 2.48 -6.09 23.23
C ASN A 16 2.08 -4.69 23.75
N GLY A 17 2.91 -4.06 24.57
CA GLY A 17 2.71 -2.71 25.10
C GLY A 17 2.77 -1.66 23.98
N TYR A 18 3.58 -1.89 22.96
CA TYR A 18 3.68 -0.99 21.80
C TYR A 18 2.32 -0.77 21.11
N PHE A 19 1.59 -1.84 20.76
CA PHE A 19 0.30 -1.70 20.08
C PHE A 19 -0.77 -1.04 20.97
N THR A 20 -0.70 -1.31 22.26
CA THR A 20 -1.58 -0.66 23.25
C THR A 20 -1.29 0.83 23.34
N ALA A 21 -0.02 1.22 23.43
CA ALA A 21 0.38 2.63 23.49
C ALA A 21 -0.02 3.39 22.21
N VAL A 22 0.23 2.82 21.05
CA VAL A 22 -0.19 3.40 19.75
C VAL A 22 -1.71 3.55 19.69
N THR A 23 -2.47 2.54 20.09
CA THR A 23 -3.92 2.60 20.10
C THR A 23 -4.44 3.72 21.03
N THR A 24 -3.88 3.84 22.23
CA THR A 24 -4.24 4.87 23.19
C THR A 24 -3.96 6.27 22.64
N ALA A 25 -2.78 6.47 22.02
CA ALA A 25 -2.42 7.74 21.40
C ALA A 25 -3.36 8.12 20.25
N ILE A 26 -3.71 7.16 19.38
CA ILE A 26 -4.67 7.36 18.29
C ILE A 26 -6.05 7.77 18.84
N ARG A 27 -6.56 7.09 19.87
CA ARG A 27 -7.86 7.40 20.50
C ARG A 27 -7.88 8.79 21.09
N SER A 28 -6.86 9.13 21.86
CA SER A 28 -6.73 10.44 22.50
C SER A 28 -6.74 11.57 21.48
N GLU A 29 -5.91 11.45 20.44
CA GLU A 29 -5.81 12.48 19.40
C GLU A 29 -7.08 12.55 18.54
N ALA A 30 -7.66 11.41 18.16
CA ALA A 30 -8.92 11.37 17.44
C ALA A 30 -10.06 12.03 18.22
N ARG A 31 -10.14 11.81 19.55
CA ARG A 31 -11.12 12.43 20.42
C ARG A 31 -10.94 13.94 20.46
N ARG A 32 -9.72 14.42 20.70
CA ARG A 32 -9.41 15.85 20.68
C ARG A 32 -9.86 16.53 19.38
N LEU A 33 -9.53 15.90 18.24
CA LEU A 33 -9.87 16.45 16.92
C LEU A 33 -11.37 16.51 16.64
N LEU A 34 -12.12 15.50 17.07
CA LEU A 34 -13.58 15.45 16.87
C LEU A 34 -14.30 16.38 17.84
N GLU A 35 -13.88 16.46 19.11
CA GLU A 35 -14.47 17.36 20.12
C GLU A 35 -14.22 18.84 19.80
N SER A 36 -13.03 19.17 19.29
CA SER A 36 -12.72 20.54 18.86
C SER A 36 -13.38 20.94 17.54
N GLY A 37 -13.93 20.00 16.78
CA GLY A 37 -14.45 20.25 15.44
C GLY A 37 -13.36 20.53 14.38
N GLU A 38 -12.09 20.28 14.70
CA GLU A 38 -10.97 20.49 13.76
C GLU A 38 -11.08 19.56 12.54
N VAL A 39 -11.65 18.38 12.72
CA VAL A 39 -11.93 17.42 11.66
C VAL A 39 -13.38 16.95 11.71
N ALA A 40 -13.93 16.67 10.54
CA ALA A 40 -15.29 16.17 10.40
C ALA A 40 -15.41 14.66 10.63
N ALA A 41 -14.33 13.91 10.43
CA ALA A 41 -14.26 12.47 10.64
C ALA A 41 -12.81 11.99 10.75
N VAL A 42 -12.65 10.80 11.35
CA VAL A 42 -11.38 10.09 11.47
C VAL A 42 -11.47 8.75 10.74
N ILE A 43 -10.53 8.49 9.84
CA ILE A 43 -10.37 7.21 9.15
C ILE A 43 -9.30 6.41 9.89
N GLY A 44 -9.67 5.24 10.40
CA GLY A 44 -8.79 4.39 11.20
C GLY A 44 -9.13 2.92 11.07
N TYR A 45 -8.76 2.13 12.06
CA TYR A 45 -9.07 0.71 12.16
C TYR A 45 -9.91 0.43 13.38
N LYS A 46 -10.77 -0.57 13.28
CA LYS A 46 -11.50 -1.16 14.41
C LYS A 46 -11.37 -2.68 14.40
N ALA A 47 -11.82 -3.34 15.46
CA ALA A 47 -11.91 -4.79 15.51
C ALA A 47 -12.74 -5.32 14.33
N GLY A 48 -12.22 -6.34 13.64
CA GLY A 48 -12.92 -7.03 12.58
C GLY A 48 -13.87 -8.10 13.12
N ARG A 49 -14.60 -8.75 12.20
CA ARG A 49 -15.56 -9.81 12.57
C ARG A 49 -14.88 -11.06 13.16
N ARG A 50 -13.67 -11.40 12.69
CA ARG A 50 -12.90 -12.51 13.26
C ARG A 50 -12.09 -12.00 14.44
N LYS A 51 -12.05 -12.81 15.52
CA LYS A 51 -11.26 -12.47 16.72
C LYS A 51 -9.83 -12.12 16.34
N GLY A 52 -9.33 -10.98 16.83
CA GLY A 52 -7.98 -10.47 16.56
C GLY A 52 -7.79 -9.81 15.19
N SER A 53 -8.74 -9.89 14.25
CA SER A 53 -8.65 -9.16 12.98
C SER A 53 -8.95 -7.68 13.14
N ALA A 54 -8.47 -6.86 12.20
CA ALA A 54 -8.78 -5.44 12.11
C ALA A 54 -9.44 -5.12 10.76
N GLN A 55 -10.28 -4.11 10.74
CA GLN A 55 -10.93 -3.61 9.53
C GLN A 55 -10.97 -2.08 9.56
N PRO A 56 -10.98 -1.42 8.39
CA PRO A 56 -11.13 0.02 8.30
C PRO A 56 -12.46 0.50 8.89
N VAL A 57 -12.43 1.71 9.46
CA VAL A 57 -13.61 2.41 10.00
C VAL A 57 -13.48 3.91 9.75
N ILE A 58 -14.62 4.56 9.54
CA ILE A 58 -14.73 6.01 9.52
C ILE A 58 -15.66 6.38 10.67
N ILE A 59 -15.18 7.21 11.60
CA ILE A 59 -15.95 7.71 12.74
C ILE A 59 -16.09 9.23 12.62
N SER A 60 -17.22 9.77 13.03
CA SER A 60 -17.50 11.21 13.04
C SER A 60 -18.01 11.70 14.40
N ASP A 61 -18.03 10.85 15.40
CA ASP A 61 -18.46 11.14 16.76
C ASP A 61 -17.34 10.76 17.74
N ALA A 62 -17.02 11.67 18.67
CA ALA A 62 -15.98 11.46 19.67
C ALA A 62 -16.26 10.26 20.58
N SER A 63 -17.53 9.92 20.83
CA SER A 63 -17.91 8.73 21.60
C SER A 63 -17.49 7.42 20.95
N GLN A 64 -17.25 7.41 19.61
CA GLN A 64 -16.86 6.24 18.86
C GLN A 64 -15.34 6.00 18.86
N THR A 65 -14.55 6.87 19.45
CA THR A 65 -13.06 6.77 19.43
C THR A 65 -12.56 5.50 20.11
N GLU A 66 -13.30 4.95 21.06
CA GLU A 66 -12.99 3.67 21.70
C GLU A 66 -13.01 2.47 20.74
N LEU A 67 -13.66 2.59 19.58
CA LEU A 67 -13.62 1.59 18.52
C LEU A 67 -12.25 1.53 17.84
N LEU A 68 -11.50 2.64 17.85
CA LEU A 68 -10.21 2.71 17.14
C LEU A 68 -9.20 1.79 17.81
N LEU A 69 -8.41 1.11 16.96
CA LEU A 69 -7.29 0.28 17.38
C LEU A 69 -6.20 0.28 16.30
N PHE A 70 -5.00 -0.06 16.75
CA PHE A 70 -3.91 -0.46 15.87
C PHE A 70 -3.30 -1.78 16.36
N SER A 71 -3.12 -2.73 15.45
CA SER A 71 -2.59 -4.06 15.76
C SER A 71 -1.83 -4.61 14.56
N PRO A 72 -1.10 -5.73 14.71
CA PRO A 72 -0.49 -6.41 13.56
C PRO A 72 -1.47 -6.75 12.43
N ALA A 73 -2.75 -6.91 12.75
CA ALA A 73 -3.80 -7.18 11.77
C ALA A 73 -4.31 -5.93 11.02
N SER A 74 -3.80 -4.72 11.31
CA SER A 74 -4.17 -3.47 10.62
C SER A 74 -3.52 -3.34 9.24
N VAL A 75 -3.77 -4.32 8.38
CA VAL A 75 -3.04 -4.56 7.11
C VAL A 75 -3.43 -3.63 5.97
N ASN A 76 -4.67 -3.11 5.96
CA ASN A 76 -5.22 -2.29 4.87
C ASN A 76 -4.46 -0.97 4.67
N ASN A 77 -4.44 -0.48 3.43
CA ASN A 77 -4.03 0.89 3.14
C ASN A 77 -5.25 1.82 3.23
N LEU A 78 -5.23 2.76 4.18
CA LEU A 78 -6.38 3.62 4.45
C LEU A 78 -6.52 4.78 3.46
N SER A 79 -5.47 5.15 2.72
CA SER A 79 -5.54 6.23 1.72
C SER A 79 -6.58 5.94 0.62
N LEU A 80 -6.92 4.66 0.40
CA LEU A 80 -7.98 4.22 -0.50
C LEU A 80 -9.32 4.93 -0.21
N TYR A 81 -9.65 5.15 1.05
CA TYR A 81 -10.94 5.72 1.46
C TYR A 81 -11.04 7.21 1.15
N LEU A 82 -9.92 7.89 0.97
CA LEU A 82 -9.88 9.29 0.54
C LEU A 82 -10.16 9.46 -0.96
N THR A 83 -9.91 8.43 -1.77
CA THR A 83 -10.15 8.48 -3.22
C THR A 83 -11.48 7.84 -3.62
N LYS A 84 -11.77 6.64 -3.12
CA LYS A 84 -12.98 5.87 -3.49
C LYS A 84 -14.25 6.40 -2.82
N ALA A 85 -14.14 6.89 -1.58
CA ALA A 85 -15.25 7.51 -0.86
C ALA A 85 -15.27 9.05 -0.97
N LYS A 86 -14.45 9.62 -1.85
CA LYS A 86 -14.21 11.06 -1.98
C LYS A 86 -15.50 11.92 -2.03
N LYS A 87 -16.51 11.45 -2.74
CA LYS A 87 -17.77 12.20 -2.88
C LYS A 87 -18.59 12.31 -1.58
N GLU A 88 -18.46 11.34 -0.69
CA GLU A 88 -19.25 11.30 0.56
C GLU A 88 -18.49 11.91 1.74
N VAL A 89 -17.16 11.74 1.75
CA VAL A 89 -16.31 12.12 2.87
C VAL A 89 -15.80 13.56 2.71
N SER A 90 -15.42 13.97 1.50
CA SER A 90 -14.89 15.32 1.22
C SER A 90 -15.92 16.46 1.36
N LYS A 91 -17.20 16.14 1.34
CA LYS A 91 -18.27 17.12 1.59
C LYS A 91 -18.34 17.58 3.05
N LYS A 92 -17.67 16.89 3.96
CA LYS A 92 -17.77 17.09 5.40
C LYS A 92 -16.73 18.06 5.98
N GLY A 93 -15.68 18.43 5.24
CA GLY A 93 -14.59 19.28 5.72
C GLY A 93 -13.26 18.54 5.86
N LYS A 94 -12.37 19.02 6.74
CA LYS A 94 -11.06 18.41 6.99
C LYS A 94 -11.20 17.01 7.61
N LEU A 95 -10.41 16.06 7.19
CA LEU A 95 -10.46 14.68 7.63
C LEU A 95 -9.17 14.28 8.32
N ALA A 96 -9.26 13.50 9.40
CA ALA A 96 -8.10 12.82 9.96
C ALA A 96 -7.96 11.41 9.39
N ILE A 97 -6.72 10.98 9.19
CA ILE A 97 -6.38 9.63 8.76
C ILE A 97 -5.23 9.05 9.59
N VAL A 98 -5.43 7.84 10.08
CA VAL A 98 -4.38 7.06 10.73
C VAL A 98 -3.51 6.43 9.64
N ALA A 99 -2.23 6.81 9.58
CA ALA A 99 -1.36 6.50 8.45
C ALA A 99 -0.07 5.78 8.86
N LYS A 100 0.15 4.58 8.31
CA LYS A 100 1.44 3.88 8.30
C LYS A 100 2.34 4.44 7.18
N GLY A 101 3.60 4.07 7.13
CA GLY A 101 4.52 4.49 6.08
C GLY A 101 4.00 4.24 4.66
N CYS A 102 3.40 3.08 4.39
CA CYS A 102 2.79 2.79 3.09
C CYS A 102 1.53 3.62 2.79
N ASP A 103 0.79 4.07 3.81
CA ASP A 103 -0.32 5.01 3.64
C ASP A 103 0.25 6.40 3.31
N LEU A 104 1.32 6.83 3.99
CA LEU A 104 1.99 8.12 3.73
C LEU A 104 2.54 8.20 2.31
N LYS A 105 3.23 7.16 1.83
CA LYS A 105 3.68 7.09 0.43
C LYS A 105 2.52 7.23 -0.56
N ALA A 106 1.38 6.61 -0.25
CA ALA A 106 0.19 6.75 -1.09
C ALA A 106 -0.43 8.15 -1.00
N LEU A 107 -0.49 8.76 0.19
CA LEU A 107 -0.97 10.14 0.37
C LEU A 107 -0.09 11.13 -0.39
N ALA A 108 1.24 11.00 -0.28
CA ALA A 108 2.18 11.86 -0.99
C ALA A 108 1.99 11.77 -2.51
N GLY A 109 1.90 10.56 -3.06
CA GLY A 109 1.64 10.36 -4.49
C GLY A 109 0.29 10.93 -4.94
N LEU A 110 -0.77 10.75 -4.15
CA LEU A 110 -2.10 11.30 -4.46
C LEU A 110 -2.13 12.84 -4.39
N MET A 111 -1.36 13.45 -3.49
CA MET A 111 -1.18 14.90 -3.45
C MET A 111 -0.41 15.41 -4.67
N GLY A 112 0.67 14.74 -5.05
CA GLY A 112 1.42 15.04 -6.28
C GLY A 112 0.58 14.96 -7.55
N GLU A 113 -0.41 14.05 -7.58
CA GLU A 113 -1.39 13.92 -8.67
C GLU A 113 -2.62 14.83 -8.52
N SER A 114 -2.61 15.77 -7.60
CA SER A 114 -3.71 16.70 -7.32
C SER A 114 -5.06 16.02 -6.98
N GLN A 115 -5.01 14.76 -6.50
CA GLN A 115 -6.21 14.05 -6.05
C GLN A 115 -6.61 14.42 -4.63
N LEU A 116 -5.64 14.83 -3.82
CA LEU A 116 -5.81 15.28 -2.45
C LEU A 116 -5.12 16.63 -2.24
N LYS A 117 -5.67 17.42 -1.33
CA LYS A 117 -5.05 18.66 -0.86
C LYS A 117 -4.60 18.47 0.59
N ARG A 118 -3.36 18.83 0.91
CA ARG A 118 -2.77 18.67 2.25
C ARG A 118 -3.57 19.41 3.33
N GLU A 119 -4.08 20.60 3.01
CA GLU A 119 -4.88 21.41 3.92
C GLU A 119 -6.18 20.74 4.38
N ASN A 120 -6.71 19.81 3.60
CA ASN A 120 -7.94 19.06 3.91
C ASN A 120 -7.70 17.80 4.75
N LEU A 121 -6.44 17.55 5.14
CA LEU A 121 -6.06 16.35 5.87
C LEU A 121 -5.40 16.70 7.20
N TYR A 122 -5.72 15.89 8.22
CA TYR A 122 -4.96 15.75 9.44
C TYR A 122 -4.37 14.34 9.48
N ILE A 123 -3.07 14.22 9.52
CA ILE A 123 -2.38 12.93 9.41
C ILE A 123 -1.89 12.49 10.78
N ILE A 124 -2.53 11.47 11.35
CA ILE A 124 -2.08 10.76 12.54
C ILE A 124 -1.12 9.66 12.08
N GLY A 125 0.17 9.98 12.02
CA GLY A 125 1.22 9.05 11.62
C GLY A 125 1.48 7.98 12.68
N ILE A 126 1.77 6.76 12.24
CA ILE A 126 2.17 5.67 13.12
C ILE A 126 3.64 5.36 12.91
N SER A 127 4.46 5.39 13.97
CA SER A 127 5.78 4.75 13.95
C SER A 127 5.58 3.25 13.78
N CYS A 128 5.70 2.71 12.55
CA CYS A 128 5.14 1.42 12.17
C CYS A 128 6.18 0.30 12.24
N ALA A 129 5.97 -0.68 13.13
CA ALA A 129 6.77 -1.89 13.23
C ALA A 129 6.51 -2.92 12.12
N GLY A 130 5.47 -2.70 11.32
CA GLY A 130 4.99 -3.66 10.33
C GLY A 130 3.61 -4.22 10.66
N VAL A 131 3.10 -5.07 9.78
CA VAL A 131 1.81 -5.76 9.92
C VAL A 131 1.94 -7.22 9.49
N HIS A 132 0.95 -8.04 9.82
CA HIS A 132 0.96 -9.46 9.48
C HIS A 132 0.90 -9.73 7.96
N GLY A 133 1.52 -10.83 7.55
CA GLY A 133 1.35 -11.45 6.24
C GLY A 133 -0.03 -12.11 6.06
N GLY A 134 -0.34 -12.56 4.82
CA GLY A 134 -1.69 -13.01 4.45
C GLY A 134 -2.21 -14.24 5.19
N ASN A 135 -1.34 -15.17 5.60
CA ASN A 135 -1.73 -16.47 6.21
C ASN A 135 -1.44 -16.56 7.71
N VAL A 136 -1.18 -15.43 8.36
CA VAL A 136 -0.86 -15.36 9.79
C VAL A 136 -2.15 -15.30 10.61
N ARG A 137 -2.20 -16.07 11.71
CA ARG A 137 -3.33 -15.96 12.66
C ARG A 137 -3.27 -14.60 13.36
N PRO A 138 -4.41 -13.92 13.51
CA PRO A 138 -4.43 -12.58 14.13
C PRO A 138 -3.91 -12.54 15.58
N SER A 139 -3.87 -13.69 16.28
CA SER A 139 -3.38 -13.82 17.65
C SER A 139 -1.87 -14.04 17.77
N GLU A 140 -1.17 -14.25 16.66
CA GLU A 140 0.27 -14.44 16.67
C GLU A 140 0.99 -13.13 16.94
N ALA A 141 2.20 -13.19 17.53
CA ALA A 141 3.04 -12.04 17.69
C ALA A 141 3.58 -11.55 16.34
N LEU A 142 3.85 -10.26 16.22
CA LEU A 142 4.55 -9.72 15.05
C LEU A 142 6.04 -10.07 15.18
N SER A 143 6.52 -10.95 14.31
CA SER A 143 7.90 -11.45 14.29
C SER A 143 8.44 -11.48 12.86
N ALA A 144 9.71 -11.80 12.68
CA ALA A 144 10.29 -12.04 11.36
C ALA A 144 9.56 -13.14 10.57
N ALA A 145 8.98 -14.13 11.26
CA ALA A 145 8.19 -15.20 10.63
C ALA A 145 6.80 -14.73 10.17
N THR A 146 6.17 -13.81 10.88
CA THR A 146 4.77 -13.41 10.69
C THR A 146 4.57 -12.09 9.97
N ILE A 147 5.62 -11.26 9.87
CA ILE A 147 5.55 -9.95 9.22
C ILE A 147 5.29 -10.06 7.73
N ALA A 148 4.46 -9.17 7.20
CA ALA A 148 4.18 -9.10 5.78
C ALA A 148 5.45 -8.79 4.97
N ARG A 149 5.61 -9.42 3.80
CA ARG A 149 6.72 -9.18 2.88
C ARG A 149 6.93 -7.69 2.62
N LYS A 150 5.86 -6.95 2.32
CA LYS A 150 5.91 -5.49 2.09
C LYS A 150 6.55 -4.70 3.23
N CYS A 151 6.50 -5.22 4.46
CA CYS A 151 7.05 -4.56 5.64
C CYS A 151 8.52 -4.87 5.85
N ARG A 152 9.00 -6.04 5.39
CA ARG A 152 10.43 -6.39 5.40
C ARG A 152 11.27 -5.45 4.54
N GLU A 153 10.66 -4.93 3.49
CA GLU A 153 11.29 -4.10 2.47
C GLU A 153 10.85 -2.64 2.55
N CYS A 154 10.18 -2.28 3.64
CA CYS A 154 9.66 -0.93 3.84
C CYS A 154 10.79 0.00 4.30
N SER A 155 10.97 1.12 3.60
CA SER A 155 11.92 2.18 3.96
C SER A 155 11.33 3.24 4.89
N VAL A 156 10.00 3.23 5.14
CA VAL A 156 9.30 4.27 5.90
C VAL A 156 8.65 3.68 7.16
N HIS A 157 9.45 3.54 8.20
CA HIS A 157 9.00 3.10 9.52
C HIS A 157 8.61 4.27 10.43
N SER A 158 9.31 5.40 10.29
CA SER A 158 9.02 6.63 11.04
C SER A 158 8.33 7.63 10.11
N PRO A 159 7.13 8.09 10.46
CA PRO A 159 6.36 8.97 9.60
C PRO A 159 6.89 10.41 9.68
N GLU A 160 7.28 10.97 8.55
CA GLU A 160 7.61 12.38 8.40
C GLU A 160 6.45 13.14 7.75
N GLY A 161 6.36 14.46 7.97
CA GLY A 161 5.32 15.30 7.37
C GLY A 161 3.91 15.04 7.89
N THR A 162 3.77 14.46 9.09
CA THR A 162 2.50 14.21 9.78
C THR A 162 2.18 15.31 10.78
N ASP A 163 0.90 15.45 11.15
CA ASP A 163 0.46 16.44 12.15
C ASP A 163 0.62 15.93 13.59
N PHE A 164 0.56 14.60 13.76
CA PHE A 164 0.74 13.92 15.05
C PHE A 164 1.41 12.57 14.81
N ILE A 165 2.24 12.11 15.74
CA ILE A 165 2.91 10.79 15.68
C ILE A 165 2.42 9.93 16.85
N ALA A 166 1.78 8.81 16.53
CA ALA A 166 1.38 7.81 17.51
C ALA A 166 2.44 6.72 17.65
N GLY A 167 2.95 6.58 18.87
CA GLY A 167 3.95 5.58 19.23
C GLY A 167 5.39 6.00 18.94
N THR A 168 6.31 5.26 19.56
CA THR A 168 7.76 5.37 19.34
C THR A 168 8.29 3.98 19.07
N LEU A 169 9.00 3.79 17.96
CA LEU A 169 9.66 2.52 17.67
C LEU A 169 10.99 2.45 18.42
N PRO A 170 11.28 1.33 19.08
CA PRO A 170 12.66 0.97 19.34
C PRO A 170 13.38 0.82 17.99
N LYS A 171 14.70 1.08 17.95
CA LYS A 171 15.51 0.96 16.73
C LYS A 171 15.28 -0.40 16.06
N LEU A 172 14.69 -0.40 14.85
CA LEU A 172 14.43 -1.62 14.08
C LEU A 172 15.60 -1.88 13.10
N GLU A 173 16.80 -2.02 13.60
CA GLU A 173 17.98 -2.35 12.77
C GLU A 173 17.83 -3.69 12.03
N GLN A 174 16.94 -4.56 12.51
CA GLN A 174 16.75 -5.91 11.95
C GLN A 174 15.84 -5.97 10.71
N LEU A 175 15.04 -4.94 10.44
CA LEU A 175 14.12 -4.94 9.29
C LEU A 175 14.74 -4.40 8.01
N SER A 176 15.78 -3.57 8.11
CA SER A 176 16.41 -2.91 6.96
C SER A 176 17.31 -3.82 6.12
N ALA A 177 17.56 -5.06 6.55
CA ALA A 177 18.50 -5.98 5.92
C ALA A 177 17.87 -7.04 5.02
N LEU A 178 16.53 -7.04 4.87
CA LEU A 178 15.84 -8.09 4.11
C LEU A 178 15.57 -7.61 2.68
N GLU A 179 16.54 -7.84 1.78
CA GLU A 179 16.31 -7.70 0.35
C GLU A 179 15.18 -8.62 -0.15
N SER A 180 14.54 -8.22 -1.23
CA SER A 180 13.51 -9.04 -1.86
C SER A 180 14.12 -10.25 -2.56
N GLU A 181 14.30 -11.34 -1.84
CA GLU A 181 14.77 -12.61 -2.41
C GLU A 181 13.96 -13.04 -3.64
N GLU A 182 12.66 -12.77 -3.65
CA GLU A 182 11.76 -13.15 -4.74
C GLU A 182 11.99 -12.32 -5.99
N LEU A 183 12.25 -11.02 -5.83
CA LEU A 183 12.60 -10.17 -6.97
C LEU A 183 13.97 -10.58 -7.53
N ALA A 184 14.96 -10.83 -6.67
CA ALA A 184 16.27 -11.31 -7.09
C ALA A 184 16.19 -12.67 -7.84
N LYS A 185 15.33 -13.59 -7.37
CA LYS A 185 15.06 -14.86 -8.07
C LYS A 185 14.47 -14.64 -9.46
N LEU A 186 13.54 -13.68 -9.61
CA LEU A 186 12.99 -13.34 -10.94
C LEU A 186 14.03 -12.70 -11.86
N GLU A 187 14.90 -11.86 -11.32
CA GLU A 187 15.98 -11.24 -12.11
C GLU A 187 16.99 -12.27 -12.60
N ALA A 188 17.28 -13.30 -11.82
CA ALA A 188 18.16 -14.40 -12.20
C ALA A 188 17.58 -15.32 -13.29
N MET A 189 16.28 -15.28 -13.55
CA MET A 189 15.63 -16.07 -14.61
C MET A 189 15.97 -15.52 -16.00
N THR A 190 16.05 -16.42 -16.97
CA THR A 190 16.08 -16.04 -18.39
C THR A 190 14.78 -15.33 -18.81
N PRO A 191 14.76 -14.53 -19.89
CA PRO A 191 13.53 -13.91 -20.40
C PRO A 191 12.41 -14.93 -20.66
N GLN A 192 12.74 -16.13 -21.12
CA GLN A 192 11.79 -17.21 -21.40
C GLN A 192 11.16 -17.75 -20.11
N GLU A 193 11.97 -17.95 -19.07
CA GLU A 193 11.48 -18.41 -17.76
C GLU A 193 10.61 -17.35 -17.10
N ARG A 194 11.01 -16.06 -17.12
CA ARG A 194 10.17 -14.96 -16.61
C ARG A 194 8.85 -14.85 -17.35
N TRP A 195 8.87 -15.02 -18.68
CA TRP A 195 7.63 -15.03 -19.46
C TRP A 195 6.72 -16.18 -19.10
N ALA A 196 7.26 -17.40 -18.93
CA ALA A 196 6.51 -18.57 -18.50
C ALA A 196 5.90 -18.37 -17.11
N PHE A 197 6.67 -17.84 -16.17
CA PHE A 197 6.22 -17.49 -14.82
C PHE A 197 4.99 -16.55 -14.84
N TRP A 198 5.10 -15.43 -15.54
CA TRP A 198 3.99 -14.48 -15.62
C TRP A 198 2.80 -15.01 -16.41
N LYS A 199 3.03 -15.76 -17.47
CA LYS A 199 1.98 -16.40 -18.27
C LYS A 199 1.17 -17.37 -17.40
N GLU A 200 1.81 -18.18 -16.58
CA GLU A 200 1.16 -19.08 -15.63
C GLU A 200 0.30 -18.31 -14.64
N HIS A 201 0.88 -17.33 -13.95
CA HIS A 201 0.16 -16.53 -12.96
C HIS A 201 -1.04 -15.79 -13.57
N PHE A 202 -0.88 -15.14 -14.71
CA PHE A 202 -1.96 -14.37 -15.32
C PHE A 202 -3.03 -15.25 -15.97
N SER A 203 -2.70 -16.49 -16.34
CA SER A 203 -3.70 -17.45 -16.84
C SER A 203 -4.75 -17.80 -15.77
N ARG A 204 -4.38 -17.75 -14.48
CA ARG A 204 -5.28 -17.99 -13.34
C ARG A 204 -6.20 -16.81 -13.04
N CYS A 205 -5.96 -15.64 -13.62
CA CYS A 205 -6.74 -14.44 -13.33
C CYS A 205 -8.19 -14.59 -13.81
N ILE A 206 -9.15 -14.44 -12.90
CA ILE A 206 -10.60 -14.49 -13.19
C ILE A 206 -11.20 -13.11 -13.48
N ARG A 207 -10.38 -12.06 -13.63
CA ARG A 207 -10.83 -10.68 -13.92
C ARG A 207 -11.80 -10.11 -12.87
N CYS A 208 -11.71 -10.50 -11.63
CA CYS A 208 -12.60 -10.02 -10.55
C CYS A 208 -12.42 -8.52 -10.20
N MET A 209 -11.36 -7.89 -10.71
CA MET A 209 -11.02 -6.47 -10.49
C MET A 209 -10.72 -6.08 -9.02
N ALA A 210 -10.62 -7.03 -8.09
CA ALA A 210 -10.33 -6.73 -6.69
C ALA A 210 -9.04 -5.91 -6.53
N CYS A 211 -7.96 -6.28 -7.24
CA CYS A 211 -6.69 -5.57 -7.22
C CYS A 211 -6.78 -4.10 -7.69
N ARG A 212 -7.73 -3.77 -8.56
CA ARG A 212 -8.03 -2.40 -8.97
C ARG A 212 -8.83 -1.66 -7.91
N GLN A 213 -9.81 -2.33 -7.31
CA GLN A 213 -10.70 -1.70 -6.33
C GLN A 213 -9.99 -1.31 -5.04
N VAL A 214 -8.97 -2.06 -4.63
CA VAL A 214 -8.20 -1.77 -3.40
C VAL A 214 -6.99 -0.87 -3.63
N CYS A 215 -6.69 -0.50 -4.88
CA CYS A 215 -5.55 0.35 -5.18
C CYS A 215 -5.92 1.84 -5.05
N PRO A 216 -5.22 2.63 -4.21
CA PRO A 216 -5.51 4.06 -4.07
C PRO A 216 -5.27 4.84 -5.36
N PHE A 217 -4.36 4.37 -6.23
CA PHE A 217 -4.02 5.01 -7.50
C PHE A 217 -4.91 4.59 -8.68
N CYS A 218 -5.83 3.64 -8.48
CA CYS A 218 -6.83 3.27 -9.50
C CYS A 218 -8.15 4.04 -9.28
N TYR A 219 -8.08 5.37 -9.28
CA TYR A 219 -9.21 6.27 -8.98
C TYR A 219 -9.98 6.75 -10.21
N CYS A 220 -9.56 6.41 -11.42
CA CYS A 220 -10.25 6.80 -12.65
C CYS A 220 -11.71 6.35 -12.63
N GLU A 221 -12.65 7.25 -12.98
CA GLU A 221 -14.08 6.93 -13.09
C GLU A 221 -14.30 5.87 -14.19
N GLN A 222 -13.61 6.02 -15.32
CA GLN A 222 -13.57 5.06 -16.40
C GLN A 222 -12.13 4.66 -16.71
N CYS A 223 -11.80 3.39 -16.50
CA CYS A 223 -10.46 2.87 -16.80
C CYS A 223 -10.28 2.68 -18.30
N LEU A 224 -9.10 3.04 -18.82
CA LEU A 224 -8.73 2.78 -20.22
C LEU A 224 -8.90 1.29 -20.58
N CYS A 225 -8.56 0.40 -19.64
CA CYS A 225 -8.69 -1.05 -19.84
C CYS A 225 -10.15 -1.55 -19.91
N ASP A 226 -11.14 -0.71 -19.55
CA ASP A 226 -12.56 -1.07 -19.61
C ASP A 226 -13.24 -0.49 -20.87
N ARG A 227 -12.53 0.35 -21.63
CA ARG A 227 -13.08 0.92 -22.86
C ARG A 227 -13.16 -0.16 -23.95
N ASN A 228 -14.31 -0.23 -24.60
CA ASN A 228 -14.56 -1.15 -25.72
C ASN A 228 -14.76 -0.44 -27.05
N ARG A 229 -14.78 0.92 -27.06
CA ARG A 229 -14.93 1.76 -28.27
C ARG A 229 -14.07 3.01 -28.19
N PRO A 230 -12.88 3.03 -28.81
CA PRO A 230 -12.15 1.87 -29.33
C PRO A 230 -11.65 0.96 -28.21
N GLN A 231 -11.51 -0.33 -28.47
CA GLN A 231 -10.93 -1.29 -27.54
C GLN A 231 -9.40 -1.23 -27.61
N GLY A 232 -8.78 -0.72 -26.52
CA GLY A 232 -7.33 -0.68 -26.39
C GLY A 232 -6.73 -1.94 -25.76
N VAL A 233 -7.51 -2.61 -24.88
CA VAL A 233 -7.09 -3.83 -24.18
C VAL A 233 -8.23 -4.84 -24.27
N GLU A 234 -7.92 -6.10 -24.52
CA GLU A 234 -8.92 -7.16 -24.51
C GLU A 234 -9.57 -7.27 -23.13
N THR A 235 -10.90 -7.20 -23.05
CA THR A 235 -11.65 -7.18 -21.79
C THR A 235 -12.04 -8.56 -21.28
N THR A 236 -11.87 -9.61 -22.09
CA THR A 236 -12.23 -10.98 -21.71
C THR A 236 -11.22 -11.58 -20.72
N PRO A 237 -11.65 -12.53 -19.85
CA PRO A 237 -10.77 -13.22 -18.92
C PRO A 237 -10.00 -14.37 -19.59
N ARG A 238 -9.54 -14.16 -20.83
CA ARG A 238 -8.66 -15.08 -21.55
C ARG A 238 -7.20 -14.78 -21.22
N PRO A 239 -6.27 -15.74 -21.38
CA PRO A 239 -4.87 -15.54 -21.04
C PRO A 239 -4.24 -14.30 -21.69
N ALA A 240 -4.51 -14.03 -22.95
CA ALA A 240 -4.00 -12.86 -23.67
C ALA A 240 -4.58 -11.54 -23.10
N GLY A 241 -5.89 -11.49 -22.88
CA GLY A 241 -6.55 -10.33 -22.29
C GLY A 241 -6.06 -10.07 -20.85
N ASN A 242 -5.90 -11.13 -20.06
CA ASN A 242 -5.36 -11.01 -18.71
C ASN A 242 -3.91 -10.49 -18.71
N MET A 243 -3.05 -11.02 -19.59
CA MET A 243 -1.69 -10.56 -19.75
C MET A 243 -1.66 -9.06 -20.10
N GLY A 244 -2.39 -8.66 -21.14
CA GLY A 244 -2.46 -7.26 -21.58
C GLY A 244 -2.95 -6.34 -20.46
N TRP A 245 -4.00 -6.74 -19.73
CA TRP A 245 -4.55 -5.95 -18.63
C TRP A 245 -3.55 -5.75 -17.48
N HIS A 246 -2.85 -6.81 -17.06
CA HIS A 246 -1.88 -6.71 -15.96
C HIS A 246 -0.66 -5.89 -16.36
N ILE A 247 -0.15 -6.03 -17.59
CA ILE A 247 0.96 -5.22 -18.10
C ILE A 247 0.55 -3.74 -18.16
N VAL A 248 -0.57 -3.40 -18.79
CA VAL A 248 -1.05 -2.01 -18.87
C VAL A 248 -1.24 -1.43 -17.48
N ARG A 249 -1.81 -2.20 -16.54
CA ARG A 249 -1.99 -1.74 -15.17
C ARG A 249 -0.65 -1.49 -14.46
N ALA A 250 0.34 -2.36 -14.64
CA ALA A 250 1.67 -2.17 -14.06
C ALA A 250 2.35 -0.90 -14.61
N MET A 251 2.25 -0.68 -15.92
CA MET A 251 2.77 0.54 -16.56
C MET A 251 2.07 1.81 -16.05
N HIS A 252 0.75 1.78 -15.85
CA HIS A 252 0.03 2.91 -15.25
C HIS A 252 0.40 3.18 -13.79
N LEU A 253 0.94 2.19 -13.07
CA LEU A 253 1.40 2.33 -11.69
C LEU A 253 2.89 2.60 -11.56
N ALA A 254 3.62 2.60 -12.68
CA ALA A 254 5.04 2.93 -12.70
C ALA A 254 5.26 4.36 -12.16
N GLY A 255 6.19 4.52 -11.22
CA GLY A 255 6.44 5.78 -10.52
C GLY A 255 5.36 6.26 -9.55
N ARG A 256 4.27 5.51 -9.39
CA ARG A 256 3.11 5.86 -8.56
C ARG A 256 2.88 4.87 -7.41
N CYS A 257 3.29 3.62 -7.59
CA CYS A 257 2.99 2.53 -6.66
C CYS A 257 3.68 2.75 -5.30
N ALA A 258 2.88 2.87 -4.24
CA ALA A 258 3.36 3.00 -2.85
C ALA A 258 3.89 1.69 -2.23
N GLY A 259 3.94 0.59 -2.96
CA GLY A 259 4.39 -0.72 -2.46
C GLY A 259 3.49 -1.34 -1.38
N CYS A 260 2.26 -0.88 -1.23
CA CYS A 260 1.36 -1.29 -0.13
C CYS A 260 0.85 -2.73 -0.21
N ALA A 261 1.08 -3.44 -1.31
CA ALA A 261 0.69 -4.83 -1.58
C ALA A 261 -0.81 -5.17 -1.43
N GLU A 262 -1.70 -4.17 -1.38
CA GLU A 262 -3.14 -4.41 -1.28
C GLU A 262 -3.69 -5.20 -2.47
N CYS A 263 -3.15 -4.94 -3.69
CA CYS A 263 -3.55 -5.66 -4.89
C CYS A 263 -3.26 -7.16 -4.82
N GLU A 264 -2.13 -7.54 -4.23
CA GLU A 264 -1.74 -8.94 -4.01
C GLU A 264 -2.58 -9.57 -2.91
N ARG A 265 -2.68 -8.90 -1.75
CA ARG A 265 -3.48 -9.37 -0.61
C ARG A 265 -4.95 -9.63 -0.97
N SER A 266 -5.53 -8.85 -1.88
CA SER A 266 -6.93 -8.96 -2.30
C SER A 266 -7.16 -9.95 -3.44
N CYS A 267 -6.10 -10.50 -4.02
CA CYS A 267 -6.22 -11.39 -5.16
C CYS A 267 -6.69 -12.79 -4.71
N PRO A 268 -7.89 -13.26 -5.12
CA PRO A 268 -8.37 -14.58 -4.74
C PRO A 268 -7.62 -15.72 -5.45
N MET A 269 -6.78 -15.39 -6.43
CA MET A 269 -6.00 -16.35 -7.22
C MET A 269 -4.52 -16.31 -6.85
N ASP A 270 -4.15 -15.66 -5.77
CA ASP A 270 -2.77 -15.55 -5.24
C ASP A 270 -1.74 -15.16 -6.30
N ILE A 271 -2.10 -14.19 -7.17
CA ILE A 271 -1.16 -13.67 -8.17
C ILE A 271 -0.23 -12.67 -7.49
N PRO A 272 1.10 -12.79 -7.61
CA PRO A 272 2.08 -11.95 -6.92
C PRO A 272 2.20 -10.56 -7.58
N LEU A 273 1.09 -9.80 -7.60
CA LEU A 273 0.98 -8.52 -8.31
C LEU A 273 1.92 -7.44 -7.78
N ASN A 274 2.23 -7.50 -6.49
CA ASN A 274 3.14 -6.54 -5.88
C ASN A 274 4.57 -6.72 -6.41
N LEU A 275 4.96 -7.95 -6.74
CA LEU A 275 6.28 -8.27 -7.27
C LEU A 275 6.50 -7.58 -8.65
N LEU A 276 5.49 -7.62 -9.53
CA LEU A 276 5.54 -6.90 -10.80
C LEU A 276 5.65 -5.38 -10.61
N ASN A 277 4.83 -4.81 -9.70
CA ASN A 277 4.86 -3.37 -9.42
C ASN A 277 6.21 -2.94 -8.80
N ARG A 278 6.84 -3.79 -8.01
CA ARG A 278 8.14 -3.52 -7.39
C ARG A 278 9.26 -3.53 -8.41
N LYS A 279 9.23 -4.47 -9.38
CA LYS A 279 10.19 -4.41 -10.50
C LYS A 279 10.08 -3.08 -11.25
N MET A 280 8.86 -2.62 -11.53
CA MET A 280 8.65 -1.31 -12.15
C MET A 280 9.19 -0.16 -11.29
N ALA A 281 9.02 -0.22 -9.96
CA ALA A 281 9.55 0.79 -9.06
C ALA A 281 11.08 0.78 -9.00
N GLN A 282 11.70 -0.40 -9.05
CA GLN A 282 13.16 -0.55 -9.11
C GLN A 282 13.71 0.06 -10.40
N GLU A 283 13.15 -0.26 -11.56
CA GLU A 283 13.55 0.30 -12.84
C GLU A 283 13.50 1.83 -12.85
N LEU A 284 12.43 2.41 -12.30
CA LEU A 284 12.31 3.87 -12.23
C LEU A 284 13.32 4.50 -11.26
N LYS A 285 13.64 3.81 -10.16
CA LYS A 285 14.69 4.26 -9.25
C LYS A 285 16.06 4.23 -9.92
N GLU A 286 16.35 3.19 -10.68
CA GLU A 286 17.63 3.02 -11.40
C GLU A 286 17.76 4.03 -12.56
N LEU A 287 16.69 4.21 -13.36
CA LEU A 287 16.72 5.07 -14.54
C LEU A 287 16.59 6.56 -14.23
N TYR A 288 15.80 6.93 -13.21
CA TYR A 288 15.43 8.31 -12.94
C TYR A 288 15.74 8.78 -11.52
N GLY A 289 16.29 7.92 -10.66
CA GLY A 289 16.57 8.23 -9.25
C GLY A 289 15.31 8.48 -8.40
N GLN A 290 14.11 8.16 -8.92
CA GLN A 290 12.85 8.47 -8.25
C GLN A 290 12.27 7.28 -7.51
N GLU A 291 11.83 7.53 -6.26
CA GLU A 291 11.05 6.58 -5.47
C GLU A 291 9.65 7.16 -5.18
N ALA A 292 8.62 6.42 -5.61
CA ALA A 292 7.23 6.87 -5.49
C ALA A 292 6.82 7.17 -4.04
N GLY A 293 6.23 8.33 -3.81
CA GLY A 293 5.66 8.74 -2.52
C GLY A 293 6.68 9.15 -1.46
N MET A 294 7.95 9.32 -1.79
CA MET A 294 8.95 9.85 -0.87
C MET A 294 8.96 11.39 -0.82
N GLN A 295 8.61 12.03 -1.92
CA GLN A 295 8.56 13.49 -2.03
C GLN A 295 7.17 13.95 -2.52
N PRO A 296 6.36 14.59 -1.68
CA PRO A 296 4.95 14.92 -2.00
C PRO A 296 4.76 15.88 -3.16
N GLN A 297 5.80 16.63 -3.54
CA GLN A 297 5.72 17.67 -4.55
C GLN A 297 6.36 17.30 -5.89
N GLU A 298 7.05 16.17 -5.96
CA GLU A 298 7.64 15.72 -7.21
C GLU A 298 6.61 15.07 -8.12
N LYS A 299 6.53 15.59 -9.33
CA LYS A 299 5.82 14.91 -10.42
C LYS A 299 6.61 13.67 -10.83
N GLY A 300 5.91 12.58 -11.09
CA GLY A 300 6.56 11.35 -11.56
C GLY A 300 7.32 11.57 -12.87
N PRO A 301 8.45 10.87 -13.09
CA PRO A 301 9.31 11.07 -14.26
C PRO A 301 8.56 10.82 -15.57
N LEU A 302 7.57 9.93 -15.58
CA LEU A 302 6.73 9.63 -16.74
C LEU A 302 5.64 10.69 -17.00
N THR A 303 5.55 11.74 -16.18
CA THR A 303 4.59 12.86 -16.32
C THR A 303 5.26 14.17 -16.66
N GLN A 304 6.56 14.18 -16.89
CA GLN A 304 7.38 15.34 -17.20
C GLN A 304 8.11 15.11 -18.52
N TYR A 305 8.43 16.19 -19.21
CA TYR A 305 9.36 16.23 -20.34
C TYR A 305 10.62 17.00 -19.92
N ARG A 306 11.77 16.50 -20.34
CA ARG A 306 13.07 17.17 -20.18
C ARG A 306 13.74 17.24 -21.55
N GLU A 307 14.42 18.35 -21.81
CA GLU A 307 15.09 18.55 -23.10
C GLU A 307 16.23 17.57 -23.35
N ASP A 308 16.80 17.02 -22.27
CA ASP A 308 17.87 16.02 -22.27
C ASP A 308 17.39 14.57 -22.26
N ASP A 309 16.06 14.33 -22.30
CA ASP A 309 15.52 12.98 -22.41
C ASP A 309 16.01 12.31 -23.70
N ASP A 310 16.43 11.04 -23.61
CA ASP A 310 16.86 10.26 -24.76
C ASP A 310 15.72 10.12 -25.79
N GLN A 311 15.96 10.63 -26.98
CA GLN A 311 15.02 10.58 -28.10
C GLN A 311 15.49 9.63 -29.22
N SER A 312 16.53 8.85 -28.97
CA SER A 312 17.14 7.95 -29.98
C SER A 312 16.17 6.89 -30.51
N PHE A 313 15.12 6.56 -29.75
CA PHE A 313 14.07 5.63 -30.14
C PHE A 313 13.00 6.23 -31.08
N ILE A 314 12.97 7.56 -31.22
CA ILE A 314 12.07 8.26 -32.16
C ILE A 314 12.69 8.17 -33.55
N LYS A 315 12.01 7.51 -34.49
CA LYS A 315 12.45 7.35 -35.87
C LYS A 315 11.69 8.27 -36.78
#